data_f6dadceb70130cbbed0ae894b5882047
#
_entry.id   f6dadceb70130cbbed0ae894b5882047
#
_cell.length_a   1.000
_cell.length_b   1.000
_cell.length_c   1.000
_cell.angle_alpha   90.00
_cell.angle_beta   90.00
_cell.angle_gamma   90.00
#
_symmetry.space_group_name_H-M   'P 1'
#
loop_
_entity.id
_entity.type
_entity.pdbx_description
1 polymer ?
#
loop_
_entity_poly.entity_id
_entity_poly.type
_entity_poly.pdbx_seq_one_letter_code
_entity_poly.pdbx_strand_id
1 'polypeptide(L)'
;MSGDVDESIEAFDLLSNEVRLDILRALGGAMASDDAPLAFSDLQRRVGVEDNGRFNYHLTKLTGHLVAKREDGYELKPPGNNIYQAIVSGAYTDDGGTEPVPVDGERCPYCGADAAAWYEDSHFHLGCSECENLVIRYPIPPASFNPDQPESLLAAGGAYILRDQASMRQGICPYCAGEVESELTKEGGGLEEFNERVYSSVARFVCVRCSWSMHCGVPFALNIEPAVVSFFHDHGIAIFEHHPWSIYQYAEDRVLSRDPWRVEVTCRIDGSTLRVVVDGAVNVVEAEVDP
;
A
#
# COMPACT_ATOMS: atom_id res chain seq x y z
N MET A 1 -4.86 -24.65 -16.36
CA MET A 1 -5.74 -23.56 -15.92
C MET A 1 -7.05 -24.01 -15.26
N SER A 2 -7.54 -25.24 -15.43
CA SER A 2 -8.78 -25.70 -14.72
C SER A 2 -8.52 -26.25 -13.30
N GLY A 3 -7.32 -26.75 -12.99
CA GLY A 3 -6.98 -27.25 -11.65
C GLY A 3 -6.81 -26.12 -10.60
N ASP A 4 -6.29 -24.97 -10.99
CA ASP A 4 -6.07 -23.82 -10.09
C ASP A 4 -7.38 -23.21 -9.54
N VAL A 5 -8.46 -23.29 -10.30
CA VAL A 5 -9.77 -22.72 -9.90
C VAL A 5 -10.45 -23.60 -8.85
N ASP A 6 -10.40 -24.94 -9.01
CA ASP A 6 -11.00 -25.87 -8.05
C ASP A 6 -10.29 -25.81 -6.68
N GLU A 7 -8.95 -25.74 -6.65
CA GLU A 7 -8.17 -25.58 -5.41
C GLU A 7 -8.46 -24.26 -4.70
N SER A 8 -8.68 -23.18 -5.46
CA SER A 8 -9.05 -21.87 -4.90
C SER A 8 -10.45 -21.89 -4.27
N ILE A 9 -11.42 -22.54 -4.91
CA ILE A 9 -12.79 -22.68 -4.38
C ILE A 9 -12.76 -23.45 -3.05
N GLU A 10 -12.03 -24.56 -3.00
CA GLU A 10 -11.88 -25.35 -1.77
C GLU A 10 -11.22 -24.53 -0.65
N ALA A 11 -10.22 -23.71 -0.97
CA ALA A 11 -9.58 -22.84 0.00
C ALA A 11 -10.55 -21.79 0.58
N PHE A 12 -11.39 -21.16 -0.25
CA PHE A 12 -12.41 -20.21 0.21
C PHE A 12 -13.54 -20.88 0.98
N ASP A 13 -13.94 -22.10 0.61
CA ASP A 13 -14.91 -22.89 1.37
C ASP A 13 -14.44 -23.18 2.81
N LEU A 14 -13.12 -23.31 3.02
CA LEU A 14 -12.56 -23.43 4.38
C LEU A 14 -12.85 -22.21 5.25
N LEU A 15 -13.10 -21.04 4.67
CA LEU A 15 -13.34 -19.79 5.40
C LEU A 15 -14.81 -19.46 5.61
N SER A 16 -15.73 -20.21 4.97
CA SER A 16 -17.18 -19.94 5.00
C SER A 16 -17.88 -20.36 6.30
N ASN A 17 -17.15 -20.40 7.43
CA ASN A 17 -17.71 -20.84 8.71
C ASN A 17 -17.08 -20.06 9.88
N GLU A 18 -17.95 -19.50 10.75
CA GLU A 18 -17.57 -18.69 11.89
C GLU A 18 -16.56 -19.40 12.82
N VAL A 19 -16.80 -20.64 13.19
CA VAL A 19 -15.90 -21.41 14.08
C VAL A 19 -14.48 -21.53 13.48
N ARG A 20 -14.38 -21.69 12.15
CA ARG A 20 -13.07 -21.78 11.49
C ARG A 20 -12.36 -20.43 11.47
N LEU A 21 -13.07 -19.33 11.29
CA LEU A 21 -12.50 -17.99 11.39
C LEU A 21 -12.04 -17.70 12.83
N ASP A 22 -12.82 -18.10 13.82
CA ASP A 22 -12.46 -17.93 15.25
C ASP A 22 -11.25 -18.78 15.64
N ILE A 23 -11.09 -19.99 15.07
CA ILE A 23 -9.87 -20.79 15.24
C ILE A 23 -8.65 -20.03 14.69
N LEU A 24 -8.75 -19.45 13.48
CA LEU A 24 -7.65 -18.67 12.90
C LEU A 24 -7.32 -17.42 13.72
N ARG A 25 -8.35 -16.71 14.23
CA ARG A 25 -8.17 -15.57 15.14
C ARG A 25 -7.48 -15.96 16.43
N ALA A 26 -7.93 -17.06 17.06
CA ALA A 26 -7.35 -17.53 18.32
C ALA A 26 -5.88 -17.95 18.18
N LEU A 27 -5.56 -18.66 17.10
CA LEU A 27 -4.17 -19.07 16.80
C LEU A 27 -3.29 -17.89 16.44
N GLY A 28 -3.78 -16.94 15.61
CA GLY A 28 -3.03 -15.74 15.26
C GLY A 28 -2.79 -14.83 16.47
N GLY A 29 -3.79 -14.64 17.33
CA GLY A 29 -3.62 -13.91 18.59
C GLY A 29 -2.61 -14.58 19.55
N ALA A 30 -2.56 -15.92 19.58
CA ALA A 30 -1.56 -16.65 20.35
C ALA A 30 -0.13 -16.46 19.83
N MET A 31 0.04 -16.40 18.52
CA MET A 31 1.35 -16.08 17.91
C MET A 31 1.81 -14.66 18.25
N ALA A 32 0.90 -13.71 18.28
CA ALA A 32 1.22 -12.32 18.64
C ALA A 32 1.59 -12.11 20.11
N SER A 33 1.16 -13.02 21.00
CA SER A 33 1.45 -12.98 22.45
C SER A 33 2.49 -14.00 22.92
N ASP A 34 3.20 -14.67 22.00
CA ASP A 34 4.15 -15.75 22.28
C ASP A 34 3.56 -16.96 23.05
N ASP A 35 2.24 -17.14 22.94
CA ASP A 35 1.53 -18.29 23.57
C ASP A 35 1.42 -19.50 22.62
N ALA A 36 1.88 -19.40 21.39
CA ALA A 36 1.82 -20.49 20.41
C ALA A 36 2.96 -21.52 20.64
N PRO A 37 2.73 -22.82 20.33
CA PRO A 37 1.48 -23.42 19.86
C PRO A 37 0.44 -23.60 20.95
N LEU A 38 -0.87 -23.60 20.62
CA LEU A 38 -1.96 -23.81 21.56
C LEU A 38 -2.35 -25.29 21.65
N ALA A 39 -2.43 -25.83 22.85
CA ALA A 39 -3.00 -27.15 23.07
C ALA A 39 -4.49 -27.18 22.65
N PHE A 40 -5.02 -28.36 22.28
CA PHE A 40 -6.40 -28.52 21.83
C PHE A 40 -7.42 -27.91 22.79
N SER A 41 -7.30 -28.15 24.09
CA SER A 41 -8.21 -27.66 25.12
C SER A 41 -8.15 -26.13 25.27
N ASP A 42 -6.98 -25.53 25.11
CA ASP A 42 -6.79 -24.10 25.24
C ASP A 42 -7.34 -23.37 24.03
N LEU A 43 -7.10 -23.92 22.83
CA LEU A 43 -7.66 -23.40 21.60
C LEU A 43 -9.19 -23.48 21.60
N GLN A 44 -9.76 -24.63 21.99
CA GLN A 44 -11.21 -24.81 22.09
C GLN A 44 -11.85 -23.80 23.07
N ARG A 45 -11.22 -23.58 24.21
CA ARG A 45 -11.67 -22.61 25.23
C ARG A 45 -11.64 -21.18 24.69
N ARG A 46 -10.58 -20.79 23.95
CA ARG A 46 -10.47 -19.47 23.33
C ARG A 46 -11.53 -19.23 22.26
N VAL A 47 -11.88 -20.27 21.49
CA VAL A 47 -12.92 -20.22 20.46
C VAL A 47 -14.34 -20.25 21.05
N GLY A 48 -14.51 -20.75 22.27
CA GLY A 48 -15.81 -20.79 22.98
C GLY A 48 -16.77 -21.87 22.46
N VAL A 49 -16.29 -22.93 21.81
CA VAL A 49 -17.11 -24.05 21.34
C VAL A 49 -17.10 -25.19 22.36
N GLU A 50 -18.23 -25.45 23.03
CA GLU A 50 -18.33 -26.47 24.07
C GLU A 50 -18.31 -27.92 23.53
N ASP A 51 -18.88 -28.13 22.32
CA ASP A 51 -18.94 -29.45 21.68
C ASP A 51 -17.58 -29.85 21.08
N ASN A 52 -16.93 -30.84 21.71
CA ASN A 52 -15.65 -31.37 21.28
C ASN A 52 -15.70 -31.95 19.84
N GLY A 53 -16.80 -32.60 19.47
CA GLY A 53 -16.94 -33.21 18.14
C GLY A 53 -17.02 -32.14 17.07
N ARG A 54 -17.88 -31.13 17.29
CA ARG A 54 -18.02 -29.98 16.40
C ARG A 54 -16.69 -29.20 16.25
N PHE A 55 -16.04 -28.91 17.39
CA PHE A 55 -14.78 -28.20 17.37
C PHE A 55 -13.70 -28.99 16.60
N ASN A 56 -13.52 -30.29 16.95
CA ASN A 56 -12.54 -31.15 16.29
C ASN A 56 -12.81 -31.28 14.77
N TYR A 57 -14.06 -31.33 14.33
CA TYR A 57 -14.42 -31.35 12.92
C TYR A 57 -13.88 -30.10 12.20
N HIS A 58 -14.14 -28.90 12.74
CA HIS A 58 -13.67 -27.64 12.12
C HIS A 58 -12.16 -27.51 12.16
N LEU A 59 -11.50 -27.85 13.27
CA LEU A 59 -10.05 -27.82 13.40
C LEU A 59 -9.39 -28.81 12.43
N THR A 60 -9.93 -30.00 12.26
CA THR A 60 -9.42 -31.00 11.31
C THR A 60 -9.49 -30.51 9.87
N LYS A 61 -10.57 -29.80 9.50
CA LYS A 61 -10.72 -29.20 8.16
C LYS A 61 -9.63 -28.16 7.86
N LEU A 62 -9.18 -27.41 8.86
CA LEU A 62 -8.10 -26.42 8.72
C LEU A 62 -6.71 -27.03 8.76
N THR A 63 -6.58 -28.17 9.48
CA THR A 63 -5.26 -28.82 9.70
C THR A 63 -4.70 -29.39 8.40
N GLY A 64 -3.43 -29.11 8.13
CA GLY A 64 -2.75 -29.46 6.89
C GLY A 64 -2.80 -28.35 5.83
N HIS A 65 -3.87 -27.56 5.77
CA HIS A 65 -4.03 -26.41 4.85
C HIS A 65 -3.56 -25.11 5.50
N LEU A 66 -4.30 -24.60 6.49
CA LEU A 66 -4.10 -23.31 7.15
C LEU A 66 -3.47 -23.44 8.53
N VAL A 67 -3.60 -24.61 9.17
CA VAL A 67 -3.15 -24.91 10.52
C VAL A 67 -2.18 -26.08 10.51
N ALA A 68 -1.08 -25.96 11.24
CA ALA A 68 -0.15 -27.04 11.52
C ALA A 68 -0.44 -27.65 12.89
N LYS A 69 -0.40 -29.00 12.98
CA LYS A 69 -0.37 -29.70 14.24
C LYS A 69 1.09 -29.98 14.63
N ARG A 70 1.50 -29.57 15.82
CA ARG A 70 2.81 -29.80 16.42
C ARG A 70 2.70 -30.79 17.58
N GLU A 71 3.82 -31.14 18.18
CA GLU A 71 3.83 -32.04 19.37
C GLU A 71 3.06 -31.42 20.53
N ASP A 72 3.23 -30.11 20.74
CA ASP A 72 2.64 -29.37 21.87
C ASP A 72 1.30 -28.68 21.53
N GLY A 73 0.79 -28.78 20.30
CA GLY A 73 -0.47 -28.13 19.96
C GLY A 73 -0.66 -27.78 18.48
N TYR A 74 -1.31 -26.66 18.25
CA TYR A 74 -1.67 -26.16 16.93
C TYR A 74 -1.16 -24.74 16.73
N GLU A 75 -0.73 -24.41 15.52
CA GLU A 75 -0.26 -23.08 15.12
C GLU A 75 -0.69 -22.77 13.67
N LEU A 76 -0.65 -21.48 13.28
CA LEU A 76 -0.93 -21.10 11.89
C LEU A 76 0.25 -21.47 11.00
N LYS A 77 -0.09 -22.00 9.80
CA LYS A 77 0.83 -22.03 8.66
C LYS A 77 0.87 -20.65 7.99
N PRO A 78 1.88 -20.35 7.14
CA PRO A 78 1.92 -19.08 6.42
C PRO A 78 0.62 -18.69 5.70
N PRO A 79 -0.09 -19.58 4.97
CA PRO A 79 -1.39 -19.23 4.37
C PRO A 79 -2.46 -18.86 5.42
N GLY A 80 -2.50 -19.55 6.56
CA GLY A 80 -3.42 -19.25 7.66
C GLY A 80 -3.10 -17.89 8.31
N ASN A 81 -1.82 -17.56 8.44
CA ASN A 81 -1.38 -16.26 8.95
C ASN A 81 -1.77 -15.11 8.01
N ASN A 82 -1.65 -15.28 6.69
CA ASN A 82 -2.10 -14.28 5.73
C ASN A 82 -3.60 -13.98 5.86
N ILE A 83 -4.42 -15.01 6.08
CA ILE A 83 -5.87 -14.85 6.33
C ILE A 83 -6.11 -14.13 7.65
N TYR A 84 -5.41 -14.52 8.72
CA TYR A 84 -5.49 -13.83 10.00
C TYR A 84 -5.14 -12.34 9.88
N GLN A 85 -4.05 -12.01 9.18
CA GLN A 85 -3.64 -10.63 8.92
C GLN A 85 -4.71 -9.85 8.15
N ALA A 86 -5.33 -10.47 7.13
CA ALA A 86 -6.42 -9.86 6.39
C ALA A 86 -7.68 -9.61 7.25
N ILE A 87 -7.97 -10.50 8.20
CA ILE A 87 -9.08 -10.32 9.15
C ILE A 87 -8.79 -9.16 10.10
N VAL A 88 -7.60 -9.11 10.73
CA VAL A 88 -7.28 -8.09 11.74
C VAL A 88 -7.00 -6.72 11.11
N SER A 89 -6.62 -6.66 9.84
CA SER A 89 -6.46 -5.40 9.13
C SER A 89 -7.80 -4.75 8.74
N GLY A 90 -8.92 -5.48 8.87
CA GLY A 90 -10.23 -5.00 8.45
C GLY A 90 -10.40 -4.89 6.92
N ALA A 91 -9.53 -5.50 6.11
CA ALA A 91 -9.52 -5.35 4.66
C ALA A 91 -10.82 -5.79 3.95
N TYR A 92 -11.70 -6.50 4.66
CA TYR A 92 -12.98 -7.00 4.15
C TYR A 92 -14.19 -6.49 4.95
N THR A 93 -13.99 -5.51 5.83
CA THR A 93 -15.06 -4.89 6.60
C THR A 93 -15.29 -3.47 6.10
N ASP A 94 -16.56 -3.06 6.05
CA ASP A 94 -16.92 -1.66 5.86
C ASP A 94 -16.90 -1.00 7.25
N ASP A 95 -16.03 -0.05 7.46
CA ASP A 95 -15.80 0.61 8.75
C ASP A 95 -16.04 2.12 8.70
N GLY A 96 -16.75 2.57 7.66
CA GLY A 96 -17.13 3.97 7.50
C GLY A 96 -15.99 4.86 7.01
N GLY A 97 -16.29 6.16 6.93
CA GLY A 97 -15.34 7.20 6.54
C GLY A 97 -14.88 8.06 7.71
N THR A 98 -13.92 8.93 7.47
CA THR A 98 -13.55 10.02 8.37
C THR A 98 -13.92 11.36 7.76
N GLU A 99 -14.16 12.37 8.60
CA GLU A 99 -14.26 13.75 8.11
C GLU A 99 -12.89 14.22 7.56
N PRO A 100 -12.88 15.12 6.55
CA PRO A 100 -11.65 15.71 6.05
C PRO A 100 -10.89 16.47 7.14
N VAL A 101 -9.60 16.19 7.28
CA VAL A 101 -8.70 16.83 8.25
C VAL A 101 -7.67 17.67 7.50
N PRO A 102 -7.48 18.96 7.84
CA PRO A 102 -6.43 19.77 7.26
C PRO A 102 -5.05 19.16 7.44
N VAL A 103 -4.20 19.26 6.43
CA VAL A 103 -2.81 18.80 6.47
C VAL A 103 -1.90 20.01 6.59
N ASP A 104 -1.29 20.18 7.76
CA ASP A 104 -0.43 21.32 8.04
C ASP A 104 0.77 21.39 7.06
N GLY A 105 0.93 22.57 6.45
CA GLY A 105 2.02 22.83 5.51
C GLY A 105 1.84 22.30 4.10
N GLU A 106 0.80 21.48 3.85
CA GLU A 106 0.50 20.98 2.52
C GLU A 106 -0.47 21.91 1.77
N ARG A 107 -0.11 22.22 0.53
CA ARG A 107 -0.91 23.10 -0.34
C ARG A 107 -1.44 22.32 -1.54
N CYS A 108 -2.66 22.62 -1.90
CA CYS A 108 -3.26 22.10 -3.12
C CYS A 108 -2.44 22.55 -4.34
N PRO A 109 -1.95 21.63 -5.17
CA PRO A 109 -1.14 21.99 -6.33
C PRO A 109 -1.95 22.70 -7.44
N TYR A 110 -3.28 22.71 -7.33
CA TYR A 110 -4.17 23.30 -8.34
C TYR A 110 -4.57 24.75 -8.02
N CYS A 111 -4.87 25.07 -6.76
CA CYS A 111 -5.37 26.39 -6.37
C CYS A 111 -4.56 27.07 -5.26
N GLY A 112 -3.60 26.36 -4.63
CA GLY A 112 -2.77 26.91 -3.55
C GLY A 112 -3.44 26.99 -2.18
N ALA A 113 -4.71 26.56 -2.04
CA ALA A 113 -5.39 26.46 -0.74
C ALA A 113 -4.83 25.30 0.10
N ASP A 114 -5.20 25.22 1.38
CA ASP A 114 -4.78 24.14 2.25
C ASP A 114 -5.35 22.78 1.76
N ALA A 115 -4.53 21.74 1.80
CA ALA A 115 -4.95 20.38 1.50
C ALA A 115 -5.62 19.75 2.73
N ALA A 116 -6.48 18.76 2.49
CA ALA A 116 -7.13 17.96 3.52
C ALA A 116 -7.02 16.48 3.19
N ALA A 117 -6.96 15.64 4.21
CA ALA A 117 -6.94 14.19 4.08
C ALA A 117 -8.17 13.57 4.75
N TRP A 118 -8.70 12.49 4.17
CA TRP A 118 -9.79 11.70 4.71
C TRP A 118 -9.69 10.24 4.28
N TYR A 119 -10.44 9.38 4.95
CA TYR A 119 -10.60 7.97 4.62
C TYR A 119 -12.02 7.71 4.17
N GLU A 120 -12.19 7.05 3.03
CA GLU A 120 -13.50 6.70 2.48
C GLU A 120 -13.34 5.52 1.51
N ASP A 121 -14.32 4.60 1.49
CA ASP A 121 -14.34 3.45 0.59
C ASP A 121 -13.02 2.65 0.57
N SER A 122 -12.44 2.37 1.73
CA SER A 122 -11.16 1.66 1.88
C SER A 122 -9.96 2.38 1.24
N HIS A 123 -10.05 3.68 1.05
CA HIS A 123 -8.98 4.50 0.49
C HIS A 123 -8.62 5.68 1.40
N PHE A 124 -7.33 5.93 1.46
CA PHE A 124 -6.78 7.21 1.86
C PHE A 124 -6.96 8.22 0.72
N HIS A 125 -7.47 9.39 1.04
CA HIS A 125 -7.61 10.51 0.13
C HIS A 125 -6.80 11.71 0.63
N LEU A 126 -6.15 12.40 -0.30
CA LEU A 126 -5.60 13.74 -0.11
C LEU A 126 -6.17 14.62 -1.21
N GLY A 127 -6.81 15.71 -0.86
CA GLY A 127 -7.46 16.60 -1.81
C GLY A 127 -7.62 18.01 -1.28
N CYS A 128 -8.44 18.81 -1.95
CA CYS A 128 -8.66 20.19 -1.63
C CYS A 128 -10.16 20.47 -1.46
N SER A 129 -10.55 21.05 -0.33
CA SER A 129 -11.95 21.46 -0.07
C SER A 129 -12.40 22.68 -0.88
N GLU A 130 -11.45 23.52 -1.36
CA GLU A 130 -11.78 24.75 -2.09
C GLU A 130 -12.03 24.52 -3.58
N CYS A 131 -11.24 23.67 -4.23
CA CYS A 131 -11.37 23.40 -5.67
C CYS A 131 -11.84 21.97 -5.97
N GLU A 132 -12.10 21.17 -4.93
CA GLU A 132 -12.59 19.79 -5.01
C GLU A 132 -11.70 18.85 -5.82
N ASN A 133 -10.45 19.26 -6.13
CA ASN A 133 -9.50 18.41 -6.84
C ASN A 133 -8.87 17.39 -5.89
N LEU A 134 -8.85 16.16 -6.35
CA LEU A 134 -8.16 15.06 -5.69
C LEU A 134 -6.67 15.07 -6.09
N VAL A 135 -5.78 14.90 -5.10
CA VAL A 135 -4.33 14.83 -5.29
C VAL A 135 -3.86 13.38 -5.20
N ILE A 136 -4.38 12.64 -4.22
CA ILE A 136 -4.07 11.23 -4.00
C ILE A 136 -5.35 10.48 -3.65
N ARG A 137 -5.49 9.29 -4.23
CA ARG A 137 -6.41 8.25 -3.80
C ARG A 137 -5.64 6.95 -3.73
N TYR A 138 -5.53 6.34 -2.53
CA TYR A 138 -4.70 5.17 -2.35
C TYR A 138 -5.36 4.13 -1.42
N PRO A 139 -5.41 2.85 -1.80
CA PRO A 139 -6.04 1.83 -0.96
C PRO A 139 -5.19 1.54 0.28
N ILE A 140 -5.79 1.66 1.45
CA ILE A 140 -5.21 1.27 2.73
C ILE A 140 -6.26 0.55 3.57
N PRO A 141 -5.88 -0.45 4.38
CA PRO A 141 -6.84 -1.10 5.27
C PRO A 141 -7.19 -0.19 6.46
N PRO A 142 -8.41 -0.28 6.99
CA PRO A 142 -8.90 0.60 8.05
C PRO A 142 -8.10 0.50 9.35
N ALA A 143 -7.61 -0.69 9.71
CA ALA A 143 -6.78 -0.86 10.90
C ALA A 143 -5.38 -0.23 10.79
N SER A 144 -5.03 0.39 9.66
CA SER A 144 -3.72 1.04 9.48
C SER A 144 -3.60 2.37 10.21
N PHE A 145 -4.71 3.00 10.62
CA PHE A 145 -4.75 4.27 11.31
C PHE A 145 -5.74 4.25 12.49
N ASN A 146 -5.62 5.23 13.37
CA ASN A 146 -6.55 5.45 14.47
C ASN A 146 -7.49 6.62 14.12
N PRO A 147 -8.81 6.42 13.96
CA PRO A 147 -9.74 7.50 13.60
C PRO A 147 -9.81 8.62 14.65
N ASP A 148 -9.44 8.36 15.91
CA ASP A 148 -9.35 9.38 16.96
C ASP A 148 -8.05 10.22 16.89
N GLN A 149 -7.13 9.88 15.99
CA GLN A 149 -5.84 10.54 15.77
C GLN A 149 -5.62 10.81 14.29
N PRO A 150 -6.14 11.91 13.76
CA PRO A 150 -6.13 12.21 12.32
C PRO A 150 -4.73 12.16 11.67
N GLU A 151 -3.68 12.55 12.41
CA GLU A 151 -2.29 12.48 11.97
C GLU A 151 -1.84 11.04 11.67
N SER A 152 -2.45 10.03 12.30
CA SER A 152 -2.16 8.63 12.03
C SER A 152 -2.60 8.20 10.63
N LEU A 153 -3.65 8.81 10.08
CA LEU A 153 -4.13 8.57 8.72
C LEU A 153 -3.09 9.01 7.68
N LEU A 154 -2.49 10.19 7.86
CA LEU A 154 -1.45 10.71 6.99
C LEU A 154 -0.21 9.81 7.01
N ALA A 155 0.22 9.42 8.21
CA ALA A 155 1.34 8.51 8.39
C ALA A 155 1.09 7.14 7.72
N ALA A 156 -0.12 6.59 7.89
CA ALA A 156 -0.51 5.33 7.25
C ALA A 156 -0.53 5.45 5.73
N GLY A 157 -1.17 6.47 5.17
CA GLY A 157 -1.22 6.72 3.73
C GLY A 157 0.18 6.82 3.13
N GLY A 158 1.06 7.61 3.74
CA GLY A 158 2.46 7.75 3.33
C GLY A 158 3.23 6.42 3.37
N ALA A 159 3.12 5.68 4.47
CA ALA A 159 3.82 4.40 4.66
C ALA A 159 3.38 3.35 3.63
N TYR A 160 2.08 3.22 3.36
CA TYR A 160 1.56 2.29 2.36
C TYR A 160 2.02 2.64 0.94
N ILE A 161 2.00 3.92 0.58
CA ILE A 161 2.50 4.39 -0.72
C ILE A 161 3.99 4.04 -0.88
N LEU A 162 4.84 4.40 0.08
CA LEU A 162 6.29 4.15 0.00
C LEU A 162 6.62 2.65 -0.02
N ARG A 163 5.93 1.84 0.80
CA ARG A 163 6.05 0.38 0.78
C ARG A 163 5.78 -0.19 -0.62
N ASP A 164 4.69 0.23 -1.23
CA ASP A 164 4.25 -0.30 -2.52
C ASP A 164 5.13 0.22 -3.66
N GLN A 165 5.57 1.48 -3.60
CA GLN A 165 6.58 2.01 -4.52
C GLN A 165 7.86 1.19 -4.47
N ALA A 166 8.35 0.84 -3.27
CA ALA A 166 9.55 0.02 -3.12
C ALA A 166 9.41 -1.36 -3.78
N SER A 167 8.24 -2.00 -3.63
CA SER A 167 7.94 -3.28 -4.29
C SER A 167 7.87 -3.15 -5.81
N MET A 168 7.14 -2.15 -6.31
CA MET A 168 6.96 -1.90 -7.75
C MET A 168 8.27 -1.55 -8.45
N ARG A 169 9.14 -0.77 -7.83
CA ARG A 169 10.48 -0.46 -8.35
C ARG A 169 11.36 -1.71 -8.49
N GLN A 170 11.08 -2.77 -7.72
CA GLN A 170 11.72 -4.09 -7.87
C GLN A 170 11.00 -4.98 -8.90
N GLY A 171 10.00 -4.47 -9.61
CA GLY A 171 9.21 -5.24 -10.58
C GLY A 171 8.22 -6.22 -9.93
N ILE A 172 7.89 -6.05 -8.65
CA ILE A 172 7.05 -6.98 -7.88
C ILE A 172 5.75 -6.28 -7.48
N CYS A 173 4.62 -6.88 -7.81
CA CYS A 173 3.31 -6.38 -7.39
C CYS A 173 3.12 -6.53 -5.87
N PRO A 174 2.76 -5.44 -5.15
CA PRO A 174 2.56 -5.48 -3.70
C PRO A 174 1.37 -6.34 -3.26
N TYR A 175 0.46 -6.69 -4.18
CA TYR A 175 -0.77 -7.44 -3.87
C TYR A 175 -0.70 -8.91 -4.24
N CYS A 176 -0.16 -9.26 -5.41
CA CYS A 176 -0.16 -10.64 -5.88
C CYS A 176 1.22 -11.21 -6.16
N ALA A 177 2.30 -10.44 -5.88
CA ALA A 177 3.69 -10.77 -6.18
C ALA A 177 3.95 -11.13 -7.67
N GLY A 178 3.06 -10.69 -8.58
CA GLY A 178 3.25 -10.82 -10.03
C GLY A 178 4.26 -9.77 -10.54
N GLU A 179 4.68 -9.91 -11.79
CA GLU A 179 5.55 -8.97 -12.48
C GLU A 179 4.84 -7.62 -12.68
N VAL A 180 5.57 -6.52 -12.49
CA VAL A 180 5.12 -5.16 -12.73
C VAL A 180 5.90 -4.57 -13.87
N GLU A 181 5.19 -4.09 -14.89
CA GLU A 181 5.74 -3.27 -15.97
C GLU A 181 5.56 -1.79 -15.64
N SER A 182 6.54 -0.98 -16.00
CA SER A 182 6.50 0.49 -15.84
C SER A 182 6.69 1.19 -17.16
N GLU A 183 5.93 2.27 -17.38
CA GLU A 183 6.02 3.07 -18.59
C GLU A 183 5.73 4.55 -18.31
N LEU A 184 6.29 5.42 -19.17
CA LEU A 184 5.88 6.81 -19.25
C LEU A 184 4.76 6.97 -20.27
N THR A 185 3.72 7.72 -19.91
CA THR A 185 2.60 8.00 -20.78
C THR A 185 2.23 9.49 -20.78
N LYS A 186 1.63 9.94 -21.86
CA LYS A 186 0.99 11.25 -21.99
C LYS A 186 -0.46 11.22 -21.53
N GLU A 187 -1.09 10.07 -21.71
CA GLU A 187 -2.51 9.91 -21.45
C GLU A 187 -2.70 9.75 -19.95
N GLY A 188 -3.67 10.44 -19.41
CA GLY A 188 -3.97 10.47 -17.98
C GLY A 188 -4.32 9.13 -17.36
N GLY A 189 -4.38 8.04 -18.14
CA GLY A 189 -4.44 6.64 -17.71
C GLY A 189 -5.37 6.34 -16.54
N GLY A 190 -6.53 7.02 -16.43
CA GLY A 190 -7.40 7.02 -15.25
C GLY A 190 -7.13 8.20 -14.30
N LEU A 191 -6.20 9.09 -14.63
CA LEU A 191 -6.00 10.39 -13.98
C LEU A 191 -6.84 11.49 -14.64
N GLU A 192 -7.93 11.15 -15.30
CA GLU A 192 -8.88 12.13 -15.87
C GLU A 192 -9.44 13.07 -14.78
N GLU A 193 -9.40 12.61 -13.53
CA GLU A 193 -9.67 13.41 -12.33
C GLU A 193 -8.47 14.29 -11.91
N PHE A 194 -7.26 14.00 -12.41
CA PHE A 194 -6.05 14.76 -12.12
C PHE A 194 -5.74 15.69 -13.29
N ASN A 195 -5.84 16.97 -13.03
CA ASN A 195 -5.68 18.02 -14.03
C ASN A 195 -4.30 17.98 -14.71
N GLU A 196 -4.25 17.88 -16.05
CA GLU A 196 -3.04 17.89 -16.89
C GLU A 196 -2.09 19.09 -16.65
N ARG A 197 -2.55 20.10 -15.90
CA ARG A 197 -1.75 21.30 -15.59
C ARG A 197 -0.63 21.07 -14.58
N VAL A 198 -0.64 19.95 -13.85
CA VAL A 198 0.32 19.69 -12.76
C VAL A 198 1.45 18.78 -13.20
N TYR A 199 1.21 17.87 -14.18
CA TYR A 199 2.19 16.89 -14.61
C TYR A 199 2.47 17.00 -16.10
N SER A 200 3.76 17.07 -16.48
CA SER A 200 4.16 17.04 -17.90
C SER A 200 4.13 15.62 -18.46
N SER A 201 4.20 14.62 -17.59
CA SER A 201 4.17 13.20 -17.91
C SER A 201 3.74 12.38 -16.70
N VAL A 202 3.18 11.19 -16.95
CA VAL A 202 2.70 10.26 -15.94
C VAL A 202 3.53 8.98 -15.99
N ALA A 203 4.04 8.57 -14.83
CA ALA A 203 4.59 7.24 -14.62
C ALA A 203 3.45 6.27 -14.30
N ARG A 204 3.38 5.18 -15.06
CA ARG A 204 2.39 4.12 -14.91
C ARG A 204 3.08 2.82 -14.56
N PHE A 205 2.62 2.14 -13.51
CA PHE A 205 3.07 0.82 -13.07
C PHE A 205 1.89 -0.13 -13.13
N VAL A 206 2.02 -1.26 -13.82
CA VAL A 206 0.91 -2.21 -14.03
C VAL A 206 1.37 -3.63 -13.75
N CYS A 207 0.62 -4.35 -12.93
CA CYS A 207 0.84 -5.78 -12.74
C CYS A 207 0.25 -6.59 -13.90
N VAL A 208 1.09 -7.36 -14.58
CA VAL A 208 0.67 -8.22 -15.70
C VAL A 208 -0.23 -9.38 -15.30
N ARG A 209 -0.29 -9.71 -13.99
CA ARG A 209 -1.08 -10.83 -13.47
C ARG A 209 -2.46 -10.42 -12.97
N CYS A 210 -2.54 -9.38 -12.12
CA CYS A 210 -3.82 -8.99 -11.48
C CYS A 210 -4.38 -7.66 -12.01
N SER A 211 -3.69 -7.03 -12.96
CA SER A 211 -4.05 -5.74 -13.56
C SER A 211 -4.13 -4.56 -12.57
N TRP A 212 -3.65 -4.76 -11.33
CA TRP A 212 -3.51 -3.64 -10.40
C TRP A 212 -2.52 -2.62 -10.97
N SER A 213 -2.85 -1.34 -10.84
CA SER A 213 -2.02 -0.27 -11.40
C SER A 213 -1.90 0.92 -10.45
N MET A 214 -0.75 1.61 -10.54
CA MET A 214 -0.52 2.92 -9.95
C MET A 214 -0.13 3.90 -11.04
N HIS A 215 -0.73 5.09 -10.98
CA HIS A 215 -0.41 6.21 -11.85
C HIS A 215 0.01 7.40 -10.96
N CYS A 216 1.10 8.07 -11.31
CA CYS A 216 1.56 9.23 -10.56
C CYS A 216 2.44 10.13 -11.43
N GLY A 217 2.64 11.38 -11.02
CA GLY A 217 3.65 12.24 -11.64
C GLY A 217 5.06 11.66 -11.48
N VAL A 218 5.93 11.93 -12.44
CA VAL A 218 7.30 11.38 -12.43
C VAL A 218 8.09 11.76 -11.17
N PRO A 219 8.00 13.00 -10.62
CA PRO A 219 8.65 13.31 -9.34
C PRO A 219 8.25 12.37 -8.20
N PHE A 220 6.95 12.05 -8.09
CA PHE A 220 6.44 11.15 -7.06
C PHE A 220 6.95 9.71 -7.24
N ALA A 221 7.09 9.23 -8.48
CA ALA A 221 7.65 7.92 -8.77
C ALA A 221 9.12 7.78 -8.32
N LEU A 222 9.82 8.90 -8.11
CA LEU A 222 11.23 8.93 -7.72
C LEU A 222 11.47 9.11 -6.21
N ASN A 223 10.43 9.13 -5.37
CA ASN A 223 10.55 9.32 -3.92
C ASN A 223 11.57 8.40 -3.24
N ILE A 224 11.72 7.19 -3.74
CA ILE A 224 12.63 6.18 -3.17
C ILE A 224 13.90 6.00 -4.00
N GLU A 225 14.11 6.83 -5.01
CA GLU A 225 15.33 6.79 -5.83
C GLU A 225 16.53 7.24 -4.97
N PRO A 226 17.62 6.46 -4.92
CA PRO A 226 18.76 6.76 -4.04
C PRO A 226 19.32 8.16 -4.21
N ALA A 227 19.41 8.70 -5.44
CA ALA A 227 19.88 10.05 -5.69
C ALA A 227 18.97 11.11 -5.07
N VAL A 228 17.63 10.90 -5.15
CA VAL A 228 16.62 11.79 -4.56
C VAL A 228 16.68 11.70 -3.04
N VAL A 229 16.67 10.49 -2.48
CA VAL A 229 16.76 10.28 -1.02
C VAL A 229 18.02 10.92 -0.42
N SER A 230 19.19 10.73 -1.07
CA SER A 230 20.44 11.31 -0.61
C SER A 230 20.41 12.84 -0.68
N PHE A 231 19.93 13.41 -1.78
CA PHE A 231 19.84 14.86 -1.95
C PHE A 231 18.97 15.51 -0.89
N PHE A 232 17.79 14.96 -0.62
CA PHE A 232 16.89 15.47 0.41
C PHE A 232 17.50 15.31 1.81
N HIS A 233 18.12 14.17 2.10
CA HIS A 233 18.79 13.92 3.38
C HIS A 233 19.93 14.93 3.65
N ASP A 234 20.75 15.24 2.64
CA ASP A 234 21.87 16.18 2.75
C ASP A 234 21.38 17.62 3.04
N HIS A 235 20.12 17.93 2.74
CA HIS A 235 19.45 19.18 3.06
C HIS A 235 18.55 19.10 4.31
N GLY A 236 18.70 18.04 5.13
CA GLY A 236 17.97 17.89 6.39
C GLY A 236 16.51 17.48 6.24
N ILE A 237 16.10 17.01 5.05
CA ILE A 237 14.74 16.53 4.77
C ILE A 237 14.76 15.01 4.71
N ALA A 238 14.16 14.36 5.71
CA ALA A 238 14.01 12.91 5.75
C ALA A 238 12.73 12.50 4.99
N ILE A 239 12.83 12.12 3.72
CA ILE A 239 11.67 11.76 2.86
C ILE A 239 10.75 10.72 3.53
N PHE A 240 11.30 9.79 4.32
CA PHE A 240 10.52 8.75 5.00
C PHE A 240 9.82 9.23 6.29
N GLU A 241 10.18 10.40 6.80
CA GLU A 241 9.53 11.06 7.95
C GLU A 241 8.55 12.14 7.50
N HIS A 242 8.64 12.58 6.23
CA HIS A 242 7.72 13.48 5.58
C HIS A 242 6.73 12.72 4.72
N HIS A 243 5.68 13.39 4.31
CA HIS A 243 4.69 12.80 3.43
C HIS A 243 5.26 12.65 2.00
N PRO A 244 5.08 11.50 1.32
CA PRO A 244 5.67 11.27 0.00
C PRO A 244 5.22 12.27 -1.07
N TRP A 245 4.06 12.91 -0.89
CA TRP A 245 3.56 13.95 -1.80
C TRP A 245 4.24 15.30 -1.63
N SER A 246 4.94 15.55 -0.52
CA SER A 246 5.69 16.79 -0.29
C SER A 246 6.81 17.02 -1.31
N ILE A 247 7.22 15.98 -2.04
CA ILE A 247 8.21 16.11 -3.12
C ILE A 247 7.80 17.14 -4.18
N TYR A 248 6.49 17.31 -4.42
CA TYR A 248 5.98 18.29 -5.38
C TYR A 248 6.24 19.75 -4.99
N GLN A 249 6.60 20.03 -3.75
CA GLN A 249 7.01 21.38 -3.31
C GLN A 249 8.41 21.74 -3.77
N TYR A 250 9.24 20.73 -4.08
CA TYR A 250 10.66 20.88 -4.41
C TYR A 250 11.00 20.49 -5.83
N ALA A 251 10.12 19.72 -6.50
CA ALA A 251 10.42 19.07 -7.75
C ALA A 251 9.48 19.50 -8.88
N GLU A 252 10.07 19.74 -10.05
CA GLU A 252 9.40 19.97 -11.31
C GLU A 252 9.83 18.91 -12.32
N ASP A 253 8.95 18.55 -13.25
CA ASP A 253 9.29 17.66 -14.35
C ASP A 253 9.16 18.32 -15.73
N ARG A 254 9.98 17.87 -16.66
CA ARG A 254 10.00 18.35 -18.04
C ARG A 254 10.27 17.21 -19.01
N VAL A 255 9.43 17.06 -20.03
CA VAL A 255 9.64 16.11 -21.12
C VAL A 255 10.76 16.63 -22.02
N LEU A 256 11.90 15.91 -22.11
CA LEU A 256 13.01 16.21 -23.01
C LEU A 256 12.79 15.59 -24.39
N SER A 257 12.28 14.36 -24.44
CA SER A 257 11.98 13.62 -25.68
C SER A 257 10.86 12.60 -25.43
N ARG A 258 10.14 12.27 -26.50
CA ARG A 258 9.11 11.22 -26.48
C ARG A 258 9.44 10.01 -27.35
N ASP A 259 10.50 10.08 -28.12
CA ASP A 259 11.00 8.98 -28.95
C ASP A 259 12.54 9.07 -29.06
N PRO A 260 13.28 8.29 -28.25
CA PRO A 260 12.80 7.57 -27.08
C PRO A 260 12.36 8.51 -25.95
N TRP A 261 11.46 8.05 -25.07
CA TRP A 261 11.04 8.82 -23.91
C TRP A 261 12.23 9.21 -23.01
N ARG A 262 12.27 10.48 -22.65
CA ARG A 262 13.16 11.06 -21.64
C ARG A 262 12.42 12.16 -20.88
N VAL A 263 12.38 12.05 -19.56
CA VAL A 263 11.82 13.08 -18.68
C VAL A 263 12.86 13.47 -17.66
N GLU A 264 13.08 14.75 -17.53
CA GLU A 264 13.94 15.36 -16.52
C GLU A 264 13.09 15.77 -15.32
N VAL A 265 13.50 15.38 -14.14
CA VAL A 265 13.00 15.89 -12.84
C VAL A 265 14.10 16.75 -12.23
N THR A 266 13.74 17.95 -11.83
CA THR A 266 14.65 18.89 -11.17
C THR A 266 14.14 19.19 -9.76
N CYS A 267 14.91 18.82 -8.73
CA CYS A 267 14.65 19.17 -7.34
C CYS A 267 15.51 20.35 -6.93
N ARG A 268 14.94 21.35 -6.22
CA ARG A 268 15.66 22.54 -5.75
C ARG A 268 15.46 22.74 -4.26
N ILE A 269 16.56 22.82 -3.51
CA ILE A 269 16.56 23.05 -2.06
C ILE A 269 17.75 23.95 -1.72
N ASP A 270 17.52 25.08 -1.04
CA ASP A 270 18.55 25.98 -0.51
C ASP A 270 19.65 26.42 -1.51
N GLY A 271 19.29 26.54 -2.78
CA GLY A 271 20.19 26.94 -3.85
C GLY A 271 20.88 25.79 -4.57
N SER A 272 20.87 24.59 -4.00
CA SER A 272 21.35 23.37 -4.66
C SER A 272 20.29 22.76 -5.57
N THR A 273 20.73 22.08 -6.61
CA THR A 273 19.84 21.47 -7.61
C THR A 273 20.24 20.02 -7.86
N LEU A 274 19.29 19.09 -7.70
CA LEU A 274 19.41 17.73 -8.21
C LEU A 274 18.64 17.64 -9.53
N ARG A 275 19.29 17.10 -10.55
CA ARG A 275 18.70 16.81 -11.85
C ARG A 275 18.71 15.29 -12.07
N VAL A 276 17.57 14.70 -12.34
CA VAL A 276 17.41 13.26 -12.61
C VAL A 276 16.71 13.09 -13.95
N VAL A 277 17.25 12.27 -14.85
CA VAL A 277 16.61 11.92 -16.12
C VAL A 277 16.18 10.46 -16.09
N VAL A 278 14.92 10.22 -16.46
CA VAL A 278 14.37 8.87 -16.59
C VAL A 278 14.05 8.51 -18.03
N ASP A 279 14.13 7.21 -18.33
CA ASP A 279 13.73 6.62 -19.61
C ASP A 279 12.24 6.26 -19.65
N GLY A 280 11.79 5.68 -20.77
CA GLY A 280 10.40 5.28 -20.99
C GLY A 280 9.88 4.20 -20.03
N ALA A 281 10.77 3.46 -19.38
CA ALA A 281 10.45 2.46 -18.35
C ALA A 281 10.65 3.00 -16.93
N VAL A 282 10.73 4.33 -16.77
CA VAL A 282 10.93 5.02 -15.47
C VAL A 282 12.26 4.66 -14.80
N ASN A 283 13.25 4.16 -15.54
CA ASN A 283 14.59 3.92 -14.99
C ASN A 283 15.40 5.22 -15.03
N VAL A 284 16.15 5.49 -13.97
CA VAL A 284 17.10 6.61 -13.94
C VAL A 284 18.26 6.31 -14.87
N VAL A 285 18.50 7.21 -15.82
CA VAL A 285 19.61 7.12 -16.78
C VAL A 285 20.69 8.16 -16.54
N GLU A 286 20.35 9.25 -15.86
CA GLU A 286 21.29 10.31 -15.44
C GLU A 286 20.85 10.87 -14.10
N ALA A 287 21.81 11.19 -13.23
CA ALA A 287 21.57 11.93 -11.98
C ALA A 287 22.80 12.81 -11.69
N GLU A 288 22.57 14.12 -11.54
CA GLU A 288 23.60 15.12 -11.28
C GLU A 288 23.16 16.07 -10.18
N VAL A 289 24.10 16.46 -9.31
CA VAL A 289 23.88 17.48 -8.27
C VAL A 289 24.74 18.69 -8.57
N ASP A 290 24.10 19.85 -8.70
CA ASP A 290 24.74 21.15 -8.75
C ASP A 290 24.60 21.80 -7.36
N PRO A 291 25.72 22.07 -6.66
CA PRO A 291 25.72 22.62 -5.30
C PRO A 291 25.24 24.08 -5.23
#